data_63b3b857f1fab9a55d7f759d49afebe9
#
_entry.id   63b3b857f1fab9a55d7f759d49afebe9
#
_cell.length_a   1.000
_cell.length_b   1.000
_cell.length_c   1.000
_cell.angle_alpha   90.00
_cell.angle_beta   90.00
_cell.angle_gamma   90.00
#
_symmetry.space_group_name_H-M   'P 1'
#
loop_
_entity.id
_entity.type
_entity.pdbx_description
1 polymer ?
#
loop_
_entity_poly.entity_id
_entity_poly.type
_entity_poly.pdbx_seq_one_letter_code
_entity_poly.pdbx_strand_id
1 'polypeptide(L)'
;ERLLGYLLYYERSKRFFAEVLDGLDEWSAPFIFAGQVKKGIYSMDSFWSGKFVAQRIIPPDRQNLGGILKENGLKAYDEMKLLHLSEGCCAQDDLYLVRIHEKEILPEIQMRFRKKVMDVMALRDQRVLVFFRDGMSRVVNVKEICGENRIFGNVLGKEEVFRSVRVSPGGNGIEWGEERFLSSEQLR
;
A
#
# COMPACT_ATOMS: atom_id res chain seq x y z
N GLU A 1 8.63 7.56 23.28
CA GLU A 1 7.91 6.90 22.16
C GLU A 1 7.44 7.95 21.16
N ARG A 2 7.63 7.71 19.88
CA ARG A 2 7.21 8.62 18.80
C ARG A 2 6.41 7.84 17.77
N LEU A 3 5.22 8.35 17.44
CA LEU A 3 4.43 7.83 16.30
C LEU A 3 5.12 8.19 14.99
N LEU A 4 5.30 7.22 14.09
CA LEU A 4 5.92 7.44 12.78
C LEU A 4 4.90 7.28 11.63
N GLY A 5 3.80 6.57 11.87
CA GLY A 5 2.79 6.33 10.85
C GLY A 5 1.78 5.27 11.25
N TYR A 6 1.03 4.83 10.27
CA TYR A 6 -0.02 3.82 10.41
C TYR A 6 0.16 2.72 9.38
N LEU A 7 -0.11 1.48 9.78
CA LEU A 7 -0.18 0.34 8.89
C LEU A 7 -1.63 -0.13 8.79
N LEU A 8 -2.18 -0.09 7.59
CA LEU A 8 -3.55 -0.47 7.28
C LEU A 8 -3.56 -1.88 6.69
N TYR A 9 -4.45 -2.74 7.16
CA TYR A 9 -4.66 -4.07 6.61
C TYR A 9 -6.05 -4.21 6.03
N TYR A 10 -6.13 -4.63 4.77
CA TYR A 10 -7.38 -4.86 4.06
C TYR A 10 -7.66 -6.37 3.98
N GLU A 11 -8.53 -6.86 4.85
CA GLU A 11 -8.80 -8.30 5.07
C GLU A 11 -9.21 -9.04 3.79
N ARG A 12 -10.03 -8.44 2.93
CA ARG A 12 -10.51 -9.08 1.70
C ARG A 12 -9.39 -9.36 0.69
N SER A 13 -8.45 -8.44 0.57
CA SER A 13 -7.32 -8.56 -0.35
C SER A 13 -6.06 -9.11 0.30
N LYS A 14 -6.03 -9.19 1.64
CA LYS A 14 -4.86 -9.55 2.45
C LYS A 14 -3.63 -8.68 2.15
N ARG A 15 -3.85 -7.39 1.93
CA ARG A 15 -2.79 -6.44 1.56
C ARG A 15 -2.63 -5.37 2.62
N PHE A 16 -1.39 -4.93 2.78
CA PHE A 16 -0.99 -3.86 3.69
C PHE A 16 -0.73 -2.57 2.93
N PHE A 17 -1.01 -1.43 3.56
CA PHE A 17 -0.68 -0.10 3.10
C PHE A 17 -0.23 0.74 4.28
N ALA A 18 0.95 1.37 4.19
CA ALA A 18 1.46 2.22 5.23
C ALA A 18 1.24 3.70 4.89
N GLU A 19 0.87 4.47 5.90
CA GLU A 19 0.77 5.93 5.85
C GLU A 19 1.80 6.50 6.82
N VAL A 20 2.86 7.10 6.30
CA VAL A 20 3.91 7.75 7.09
C VAL A 20 3.44 9.15 7.45
N LEU A 21 3.75 9.66 8.66
CA LEU A 21 3.36 11.00 9.06
C LEU A 21 4.05 12.07 8.23
N ASP A 22 3.32 13.15 7.97
CA ASP A 22 3.88 14.36 7.35
C ASP A 22 4.97 14.96 8.26
N GLY A 23 5.97 15.55 7.64
CA GLY A 23 7.08 16.18 8.36
C GLY A 23 8.19 15.23 8.83
N LEU A 24 8.09 13.93 8.54
CA LEU A 24 9.24 13.05 8.63
C LEU A 24 10.14 13.22 7.40
N ASP A 25 11.43 13.18 7.63
CA ASP A 25 12.47 13.14 6.58
C ASP A 25 13.00 11.72 6.38
N GLU A 26 13.92 11.54 5.44
CA GLU A 26 14.53 10.25 5.14
C GLU A 26 15.32 9.64 6.30
N TRP A 27 15.68 10.41 7.32
CA TRP A 27 16.45 9.97 8.49
C TRP A 27 15.57 9.57 9.67
N SER A 28 14.37 10.16 9.75
CA SER A 28 13.41 9.93 10.85
C SER A 28 12.30 8.95 10.48
N ALA A 29 12.08 8.70 9.19
CA ALA A 29 11.15 7.69 8.71
C ALA A 29 11.70 6.26 8.89
N PRO A 30 10.81 5.21 8.93
CA PRO A 30 11.27 3.84 8.85
C PRO A 30 12.20 3.63 7.65
N PHE A 31 13.37 2.99 7.89
CA PHE A 31 14.44 2.89 6.88
C PHE A 31 13.96 2.40 5.51
N ILE A 32 13.06 1.41 5.49
CA ILE A 32 12.50 0.87 4.25
C ILE A 32 11.70 1.90 3.45
N PHE A 33 11.17 2.93 4.08
CA PHE A 33 10.40 4.01 3.46
C PHE A 33 11.22 5.27 3.19
N ALA A 34 12.45 5.36 3.69
CA ALA A 34 13.31 6.54 3.58
C ALA A 34 13.42 7.09 2.15
N GLY A 35 13.62 6.21 1.16
CA GLY A 35 13.72 6.60 -0.24
C GLY A 35 12.42 7.15 -0.84
N GLN A 36 11.26 6.77 -0.32
CA GLN A 36 9.96 7.29 -0.74
C GLN A 36 9.69 8.64 -0.06
N VAL A 37 9.94 8.72 1.24
CA VAL A 37 9.79 9.96 2.02
C VAL A 37 10.69 11.07 1.47
N LYS A 38 11.93 10.77 1.09
CA LYS A 38 12.83 11.70 0.39
C LYS A 38 12.23 12.27 -0.89
N LYS A 39 11.38 11.53 -1.57
CA LYS A 39 10.65 11.99 -2.78
C LYS A 39 9.32 12.68 -2.45
N GLY A 40 9.00 12.89 -1.17
CA GLY A 40 7.73 13.46 -0.72
C GLY A 40 6.56 12.48 -0.79
N ILE A 41 6.81 11.18 -0.88
CA ILE A 41 5.78 10.13 -0.92
C ILE A 41 5.60 9.58 0.50
N TYR A 42 4.46 9.87 1.11
CA TYR A 42 4.13 9.47 2.48
C TYR A 42 3.08 8.36 2.55
N SER A 43 2.34 8.11 1.46
CA SER A 43 1.42 6.97 1.32
C SER A 43 2.12 5.85 0.55
N MET A 44 2.41 4.75 1.23
CA MET A 44 3.10 3.61 0.63
C MET A 44 2.10 2.69 -0.08
N ASP A 45 2.48 2.19 -1.25
CA ASP A 45 1.73 1.15 -1.93
C ASP A 45 1.85 -0.22 -1.21
N SER A 46 1.14 -1.22 -1.73
CA SER A 46 1.16 -2.55 -1.13
C SER A 46 2.51 -3.26 -1.26
N PHE A 47 3.34 -2.91 -2.25
CA PHE A 47 4.67 -3.48 -2.40
C PHE A 47 5.60 -3.05 -1.26
N TRP A 48 5.74 -1.75 -1.04
CA TRP A 48 6.59 -1.22 0.02
C TRP A 48 6.06 -1.60 1.41
N SER A 49 4.75 -1.56 1.59
CA SER A 49 4.10 -1.95 2.85
C SER A 49 4.27 -3.44 3.13
N GLY A 50 4.15 -4.28 2.10
CA GLY A 50 4.43 -5.72 2.21
C GLY A 50 5.89 -6.02 2.55
N LYS A 51 6.85 -5.26 1.99
CA LYS A 51 8.27 -5.37 2.36
C LYS A 51 8.52 -5.02 3.83
N PHE A 52 7.85 -3.98 4.35
CA PHE A 52 7.91 -3.62 5.76
C PHE A 52 7.40 -4.75 6.66
N VAL A 53 6.27 -5.36 6.30
CA VAL A 53 5.70 -6.50 7.04
C VAL A 53 6.60 -7.72 6.95
N ALA A 54 7.12 -8.04 5.76
CA ALA A 54 8.00 -9.19 5.55
C ALA A 54 9.27 -9.19 6.41
N GLN A 55 9.77 -8.01 6.79
CA GLN A 55 10.90 -7.89 7.72
C GLN A 55 10.54 -8.26 9.17
N ARG A 56 9.26 -8.28 9.52
CA ARG A 56 8.72 -8.41 10.89
C ARG A 56 8.03 -9.72 11.16
N ILE A 57 7.90 -10.56 10.14
CA ILE A 57 7.26 -11.86 10.24
C ILE A 57 8.21 -12.97 9.78
N ILE A 58 7.88 -14.18 10.15
CA ILE A 58 8.61 -15.36 9.70
C ILE A 58 8.38 -15.56 8.21
N PRO A 59 9.43 -15.70 7.38
CA PRO A 59 9.26 -15.89 5.95
C PRO A 59 8.60 -17.27 5.65
N PRO A 60 7.80 -17.36 4.56
CA PRO A 60 7.02 -18.56 4.26
C PRO A 60 7.89 -19.77 3.83
N ASP A 61 9.12 -19.54 3.43
CA ASP A 61 10.11 -20.56 3.02
C ASP A 61 11.03 -21.02 4.16
N ARG A 62 10.78 -20.56 5.41
CA ARG A 62 11.59 -20.94 6.56
C ARG A 62 11.50 -22.44 6.85
N GLN A 63 12.64 -23.06 7.09
CA GLN A 63 12.69 -24.43 7.59
C GLN A 63 11.88 -24.56 8.89
N ASN A 64 11.17 -25.67 9.04
CA ASN A 64 10.30 -25.96 10.19
C ASN A 64 9.12 -24.98 10.40
N LEU A 65 8.69 -24.26 9.34
CA LEU A 65 7.56 -23.34 9.41
C LEU A 65 6.31 -24.01 10.03
N GLY A 66 5.98 -25.23 9.62
CA GLY A 66 4.83 -25.96 10.14
C GLY A 66 4.88 -26.20 11.67
N GLY A 67 6.07 -26.48 12.22
CA GLY A 67 6.29 -26.58 13.67
C GLY A 67 6.04 -25.26 14.37
N ILE A 68 6.62 -24.18 13.85
CA ILE A 68 6.48 -22.83 14.40
C ILE A 68 5.01 -22.38 14.38
N LEU A 69 4.28 -22.59 13.28
CA LEU A 69 2.86 -22.26 13.19
C LEU A 69 2.05 -23.03 14.23
N LYS A 70 2.30 -24.33 14.39
CA LYS A 70 1.59 -25.17 15.36
C LYS A 70 1.85 -24.74 16.80
N GLU A 71 3.09 -24.45 17.17
CA GLU A 71 3.47 -23.93 18.50
C GLU A 71 2.76 -22.63 18.84
N ASN A 72 2.49 -21.78 17.83
CA ASN A 72 1.77 -20.53 17.99
C ASN A 72 0.25 -20.64 17.73
N GLY A 73 -0.29 -21.87 17.64
CA GLY A 73 -1.73 -22.11 17.46
C GLY A 73 -2.28 -21.70 16.08
N LEU A 74 -1.40 -21.53 15.09
CA LEU A 74 -1.79 -21.14 13.73
C LEU A 74 -2.00 -22.40 12.86
N LYS A 75 -3.16 -22.47 12.20
CA LYS A 75 -3.50 -23.59 11.29
C LYS A 75 -2.89 -23.42 9.89
N ALA A 76 -2.59 -22.19 9.48
CA ALA A 76 -2.02 -21.84 8.20
C ALA A 76 -1.19 -20.56 8.32
N TYR A 77 -0.35 -20.33 7.31
CA TYR A 77 0.41 -19.08 7.20
C TYR A 77 -0.55 -17.90 7.02
N ASP A 78 -0.40 -16.90 7.87
CA ASP A 78 -1.21 -15.69 7.87
C ASP A 78 -0.35 -14.52 8.36
N GLU A 79 -0.01 -13.63 7.44
CA GLU A 79 0.91 -12.51 7.70
C GLU A 79 0.41 -11.59 8.82
N MET A 80 -0.91 -11.32 8.86
CA MET A 80 -1.48 -10.46 9.89
C MET A 80 -1.38 -11.08 11.28
N LYS A 81 -1.62 -12.39 11.40
CA LYS A 81 -1.48 -13.11 12.67
C LYS A 81 -0.03 -13.20 13.12
N LEU A 82 0.89 -13.46 12.18
CA LEU A 82 2.33 -13.46 12.48
C LEU A 82 2.81 -12.08 12.91
N LEU A 83 2.32 -11.03 12.28
CA LEU A 83 2.62 -9.65 12.64
C LEU A 83 2.11 -9.30 14.06
N HIS A 84 0.96 -9.82 14.45
CA HIS A 84 0.45 -9.70 15.81
C HIS A 84 1.32 -10.43 16.84
N LEU A 85 1.82 -11.63 16.50
CA LEU A 85 2.69 -12.40 17.40
C LEU A 85 4.05 -11.71 17.63
N SER A 86 4.57 -11.01 16.64
CA SER A 86 5.82 -10.26 16.75
C SER A 86 5.63 -8.85 17.32
N GLU A 87 4.37 -8.41 17.54
CA GLU A 87 4.03 -7.01 17.84
C GLU A 87 4.65 -6.02 16.84
N GLY A 88 4.90 -6.50 15.63
CA GLY A 88 5.58 -5.76 14.58
C GLY A 88 7.06 -5.47 14.85
N CYS A 89 7.65 -6.09 15.85
CA CYS A 89 9.08 -5.95 16.15
C CYS A 89 9.95 -6.73 15.16
N CYS A 90 11.14 -6.24 14.90
CA CYS A 90 12.18 -6.97 14.17
C CYS A 90 13.57 -6.65 14.73
N ALA A 91 14.56 -7.45 14.33
CA ALA A 91 15.94 -7.27 14.79
C ALA A 91 16.69 -6.11 14.09
N GLN A 92 16.08 -5.47 13.12
CA GLN A 92 16.71 -4.45 12.27
C GLN A 92 16.44 -3.01 12.73
N ASP A 93 15.40 -2.81 13.53
CA ASP A 93 15.01 -1.50 14.05
C ASP A 93 14.27 -1.65 15.40
N ASP A 94 14.07 -0.53 16.10
CA ASP A 94 13.37 -0.46 17.39
C ASP A 94 11.86 -0.15 17.21
N LEU A 95 11.32 -0.37 16.02
CA LEU A 95 9.91 -0.10 15.74
C LEU A 95 9.04 -1.25 16.24
N TYR A 96 7.86 -0.91 16.70
CA TYR A 96 6.80 -1.85 17.05
C TYR A 96 5.44 -1.35 16.59
N LEU A 97 4.44 -2.22 16.55
CA LEU A 97 3.10 -1.91 16.13
C LEU A 97 2.12 -2.03 17.31
N VAL A 98 1.27 -1.02 17.46
CA VAL A 98 0.17 -1.04 18.42
C VAL A 98 -1.14 -1.04 17.65
N ARG A 99 -2.04 -1.94 18.00
CA ARG A 99 -3.38 -1.94 17.42
C ARG A 99 -4.19 -0.77 17.97
N ILE A 100 -4.77 0.00 17.07
CA ILE A 100 -5.62 1.15 17.39
C ILE A 100 -6.98 1.02 16.71
N HIS A 101 -7.93 1.84 17.14
CA HIS A 101 -9.20 2.03 16.46
C HIS A 101 -9.10 3.12 15.39
N GLU A 102 -9.92 3.03 14.34
CA GLU A 102 -9.95 4.02 13.24
C GLU A 102 -10.13 5.47 13.74
N LYS A 103 -10.85 5.66 14.84
CA LYS A 103 -11.08 6.98 15.46
C LYS A 103 -9.82 7.62 16.05
N GLU A 104 -8.78 6.84 16.32
CA GLU A 104 -7.52 7.29 16.90
C GLU A 104 -6.51 7.71 15.82
N ILE A 105 -6.86 7.55 14.55
CA ILE A 105 -6.05 7.99 13.42
C ILE A 105 -6.05 9.52 13.38
N LEU A 106 -4.86 10.11 13.26
CA LEU A 106 -4.70 11.56 13.20
C LEU A 106 -5.51 12.19 12.05
N PRO A 107 -6.08 13.39 12.25
CA PRO A 107 -6.91 14.06 11.26
C PRO A 107 -6.22 14.25 9.90
N GLU A 108 -4.91 14.51 9.87
CA GLU A 108 -4.12 14.66 8.64
C GLU A 108 -4.13 13.38 7.79
N ILE A 109 -4.02 12.21 8.43
CA ILE A 109 -4.11 10.92 7.75
C ILE A 109 -5.55 10.62 7.32
N GLN A 110 -6.54 10.96 8.16
CA GLN A 110 -7.95 10.84 7.78
C GLN A 110 -8.28 11.71 6.54
N MET A 111 -7.69 12.89 6.42
CA MET A 111 -7.82 13.73 5.23
C MET A 111 -7.22 13.09 3.98
N ARG A 112 -6.11 12.34 4.10
CA ARG A 112 -5.59 11.55 2.98
C ARG A 112 -6.60 10.51 2.52
N PHE A 113 -7.36 9.88 3.45
CA PHE A 113 -8.39 8.91 3.10
C PHE A 113 -9.54 9.51 2.30
N ARG A 114 -9.86 10.78 2.49
CA ARG A 114 -10.86 11.49 1.66
C ARG A 114 -10.41 11.65 0.21
N LYS A 115 -9.11 11.68 -0.04
CA LYS A 115 -8.52 11.76 -1.38
C LYS A 115 -8.39 10.39 -2.08
N LYS A 116 -8.81 9.31 -1.44
CA LYS A 116 -8.75 7.96 -2.00
C LYS A 116 -9.71 7.81 -3.19
N VAL A 117 -9.32 6.94 -4.12
CA VAL A 117 -10.15 6.59 -5.28
C VAL A 117 -11.36 5.80 -4.82
N MET A 118 -12.53 6.14 -5.34
CA MET A 118 -13.79 5.44 -5.08
C MET A 118 -14.17 4.53 -6.24
N ASP A 119 -13.97 5.01 -7.48
CA ASP A 119 -14.29 4.27 -8.70
C ASP A 119 -13.39 4.69 -9.85
N VAL A 120 -13.27 3.83 -10.88
CA VAL A 120 -12.49 4.08 -12.08
C VAL A 120 -13.14 3.47 -13.30
N MET A 121 -13.12 4.20 -14.41
CA MET A 121 -13.63 3.76 -15.70
C MET A 121 -12.55 3.97 -16.77
N ALA A 122 -12.22 2.91 -17.53
CA ALA A 122 -11.37 3.02 -18.70
C ALA A 122 -12.09 3.77 -19.83
N LEU A 123 -11.42 4.72 -20.42
CA LEU A 123 -11.86 5.48 -21.59
C LEU A 123 -10.98 5.10 -22.80
N ARG A 124 -11.30 5.67 -23.97
CA ARG A 124 -10.45 5.55 -25.17
C ARG A 124 -9.13 6.33 -24.99
N ASP A 125 -8.16 6.04 -25.84
CA ASP A 125 -6.89 6.75 -25.94
C ASP A 125 -6.07 6.72 -24.63
N GLN A 126 -6.03 5.56 -23.99
CA GLN A 126 -5.25 5.32 -22.75
C GLN A 126 -5.60 6.30 -21.61
N ARG A 127 -6.85 6.77 -21.56
CA ARG A 127 -7.38 7.63 -20.49
C ARG A 127 -8.25 6.83 -19.54
N VAL A 128 -8.31 7.27 -18.31
CA VAL A 128 -9.21 6.77 -17.27
C VAL A 128 -9.99 7.93 -16.67
N LEU A 129 -11.27 7.71 -16.37
CA LEU A 129 -12.06 8.59 -15.52
C LEU A 129 -12.00 8.05 -14.10
N VAL A 130 -11.51 8.86 -13.18
CA VAL A 130 -11.31 8.49 -11.78
C VAL A 130 -12.25 9.32 -10.91
N PHE A 131 -12.95 8.64 -9.99
CA PHE A 131 -13.81 9.27 -9.00
C PHE A 131 -13.17 9.14 -7.62
N PHE A 132 -13.12 10.22 -6.87
CA PHE A 132 -12.54 10.29 -5.53
C PHE A 132 -13.61 10.40 -4.45
N ARG A 133 -13.27 9.98 -3.23
CA ARG A 133 -14.20 9.99 -2.08
C ARG A 133 -14.66 11.38 -1.66
N ASP A 134 -13.90 12.42 -1.99
CA ASP A 134 -14.27 13.82 -1.76
C ASP A 134 -15.25 14.39 -2.80
N GLY A 135 -15.73 13.55 -3.72
CA GLY A 135 -16.65 13.93 -4.79
C GLY A 135 -15.98 14.49 -6.05
N MET A 136 -14.66 14.66 -6.04
CA MET A 136 -13.92 15.08 -7.24
C MET A 136 -13.89 13.94 -8.26
N SER A 137 -13.92 14.30 -9.55
CA SER A 137 -13.62 13.38 -10.65
C SER A 137 -12.62 13.99 -11.60
N ARG A 138 -11.80 13.16 -12.24
CA ARG A 138 -10.79 13.61 -13.18
C ARG A 138 -10.58 12.60 -14.31
N VAL A 139 -10.42 13.11 -15.53
CA VAL A 139 -9.93 12.32 -16.66
C VAL A 139 -8.40 12.43 -16.68
N VAL A 140 -7.76 11.28 -16.66
CA VAL A 140 -6.29 11.17 -16.56
C VAL A 140 -5.78 10.38 -17.75
N ASN A 141 -4.71 10.90 -18.39
CA ASN A 141 -3.98 10.17 -19.42
C ASN A 141 -2.89 9.31 -18.75
N VAL A 142 -3.10 8.01 -18.75
CA VAL A 142 -2.20 7.06 -18.07
C VAL A 142 -0.81 7.07 -18.70
N LYS A 143 -0.73 7.23 -20.03
CA LYS A 143 0.55 7.30 -20.75
C LYS A 143 1.41 8.50 -20.30
N GLU A 144 0.80 9.64 -20.06
CA GLU A 144 1.51 10.84 -19.58
C GLU A 144 2.09 10.64 -18.18
N ILE A 145 1.35 9.96 -17.29
CA ILE A 145 1.82 9.68 -15.92
C ILE A 145 2.92 8.61 -15.92
N CYS A 146 2.73 7.53 -16.68
CA CYS A 146 3.67 6.40 -16.69
C CYS A 146 4.93 6.69 -17.51
N GLY A 147 4.87 7.64 -18.45
CA GLY A 147 5.97 7.92 -19.35
C GLY A 147 6.45 6.68 -20.10
N GLU A 148 7.77 6.49 -20.15
CA GLU A 148 8.42 5.33 -20.76
C GLU A 148 8.60 4.13 -19.80
N ASN A 149 7.86 4.10 -18.69
CA ASN A 149 7.99 3.01 -17.74
C ASN A 149 7.55 1.67 -18.36
N ARG A 150 8.53 0.80 -18.59
CA ARG A 150 8.36 -0.51 -19.26
C ARG A 150 7.35 -1.42 -18.56
N ILE A 151 7.14 -1.26 -17.25
CA ILE A 151 6.17 -2.04 -16.49
C ILE A 151 4.74 -1.84 -17.04
N PHE A 152 4.42 -0.64 -17.55
CA PHE A 152 3.13 -0.31 -18.15
C PHE A 152 3.02 -0.61 -19.64
N GLY A 153 4.10 -1.06 -20.30
CA GLY A 153 4.09 -1.33 -21.74
C GLY A 153 2.98 -2.30 -22.18
N ASN A 154 2.73 -3.36 -21.41
CA ASN A 154 1.66 -4.31 -21.69
C ASN A 154 0.25 -3.72 -21.47
N VAL A 155 0.11 -2.83 -20.49
CA VAL A 155 -1.16 -2.14 -20.20
C VAL A 155 -1.49 -1.16 -21.33
N LEU A 156 -0.53 -0.36 -21.74
CA LEU A 156 -0.71 0.66 -22.76
C LEU A 156 -0.78 0.06 -24.18
N GLY A 157 -0.19 -1.13 -24.38
CA GLY A 157 -0.14 -1.79 -25.70
C GLY A 157 -1.36 -2.67 -26.03
N LYS A 158 -2.19 -3.03 -25.04
CA LYS A 158 -3.35 -3.93 -25.23
C LYS A 158 -4.60 -3.35 -24.61
N GLU A 159 -5.60 -3.04 -25.44
CA GLU A 159 -6.85 -2.41 -24.99
C GLU A 159 -7.61 -3.25 -23.94
N GLU A 160 -7.64 -4.58 -24.10
CA GLU A 160 -8.29 -5.48 -23.15
C GLU A 160 -7.63 -5.40 -21.76
N VAL A 161 -6.29 -5.35 -21.74
CA VAL A 161 -5.55 -5.19 -20.48
C VAL A 161 -5.79 -3.82 -19.89
N PHE A 162 -5.79 -2.76 -20.71
CA PHE A 162 -6.09 -1.41 -20.25
C PHE A 162 -7.49 -1.31 -19.61
N ARG A 163 -8.49 -1.95 -20.24
CA ARG A 163 -9.88 -1.98 -19.72
C ARG A 163 -10.04 -2.76 -18.43
N SER A 164 -9.10 -3.61 -18.06
CA SER A 164 -9.13 -4.36 -16.79
C SER A 164 -8.72 -3.54 -15.57
N VAL A 165 -8.59 -2.22 -15.71
CA VAL A 165 -8.31 -1.32 -14.61
C VAL A 165 -9.34 -1.47 -13.48
N ARG A 166 -8.85 -1.48 -12.26
CA ARG A 166 -9.69 -1.53 -11.06
C ARG A 166 -9.16 -0.61 -9.97
N VAL A 167 -10.02 -0.26 -9.05
CA VAL A 167 -9.61 0.46 -7.83
C VAL A 167 -8.79 -0.49 -6.97
N SER A 168 -7.64 -0.03 -6.50
CA SER A 168 -6.81 -0.80 -5.56
C SER A 168 -7.48 -0.92 -4.19
N PRO A 169 -7.13 -1.93 -3.39
CA PRO A 169 -7.68 -2.08 -2.05
C PRO A 169 -7.62 -0.78 -1.25
N GLY A 170 -8.72 -0.43 -0.59
CA GLY A 170 -8.87 0.79 0.19
C GLY A 170 -8.89 2.09 -0.61
N GLY A 171 -8.89 2.03 -1.94
CA GLY A 171 -8.90 3.22 -2.79
C GLY A 171 -7.57 3.96 -2.84
N ASN A 172 -6.46 3.29 -2.53
CA ASN A 172 -5.13 3.90 -2.52
C ASN A 172 -4.65 4.35 -3.91
N GLY A 173 -5.30 3.88 -4.96
CA GLY A 173 -5.03 4.22 -6.35
C GLY A 173 -5.82 3.33 -7.30
N ILE A 174 -5.32 3.17 -8.50
CA ILE A 174 -5.82 2.23 -9.51
C ILE A 174 -4.74 1.23 -9.89
N GLU A 175 -5.15 0.04 -10.34
CA GLU A 175 -4.20 -1.02 -10.66
C GLU A 175 -4.64 -1.89 -11.85
N TRP A 176 -3.66 -2.47 -12.53
CA TRP A 176 -3.80 -3.52 -13.55
C TRP A 176 -3.04 -4.76 -13.09
N GLY A 177 -3.68 -5.58 -12.24
CA GLY A 177 -2.99 -6.62 -11.48
C GLY A 177 -2.19 -6.01 -10.31
N GLU A 178 -1.33 -6.80 -9.68
CA GLU A 178 -0.65 -6.41 -8.43
C GLU A 178 0.58 -5.53 -8.63
N GLU A 179 1.22 -5.63 -9.81
CA GLU A 179 2.51 -4.96 -10.08
C GLU A 179 2.36 -3.57 -10.73
N ARG A 180 1.20 -3.25 -11.30
CA ARG A 180 0.97 -2.04 -12.08
C ARG A 180 -0.02 -1.14 -11.36
N PHE A 181 0.51 -0.23 -10.61
CA PHE A 181 -0.23 0.61 -9.69
C PHE A 181 0.07 2.09 -9.93
N LEU A 182 -0.98 2.92 -9.91
CA LEU A 182 -0.91 4.37 -9.86
C LEU A 182 -1.60 4.86 -8.60
N SER A 183 -0.89 5.63 -7.79
CA SER A 183 -1.41 6.14 -6.53
C SER A 183 -2.51 7.19 -6.73
N SER A 184 -3.37 7.36 -5.74
CA SER A 184 -4.39 8.42 -5.75
C SER A 184 -3.76 9.82 -5.89
N GLU A 185 -2.54 10.02 -5.42
CA GLU A 185 -1.81 11.29 -5.55
C GLU A 185 -1.36 11.54 -7.01
N GLN A 186 -0.87 10.50 -7.71
CA GLN A 186 -0.50 10.62 -9.12
C GLN A 186 -1.70 10.89 -10.04
N LEU A 187 -2.90 10.50 -9.61
CA LEU A 187 -4.14 10.63 -10.37
C LEU A 187 -4.83 11.99 -10.14
N ARG A 188 -4.41 12.75 -9.14
CA ARG A 188 -4.96 14.08 -8.80
C ARG A 188 -4.16 15.19 -9.45
#